data_d8c92cb1dd3afd21bdb0ec80377687cb
#
_entry.id   d8c92cb1dd3afd21bdb0ec80377687cb
#
_cell.length_a   1.000
_cell.length_b   1.000
_cell.length_c   1.000
_cell.angle_alpha   90.00
_cell.angle_beta   90.00
_cell.angle_gamma   90.00
#
_symmetry.space_group_name_H-M   'P 1'
#
loop_
_entity.id
_entity.type
_entity.pdbx_description
1 polymer ?
#
loop_
_entity_poly.entity_id
_entity_poly.type
_entity_poly.pdbx_seq_one_letter_code
_entity_poly.pdbx_strand_id
1 'polypeptide(L)'
;MRTFDLTPLYRSAIGFDRLASLLEQRGEPSYPPYNIELVSEDNYRIVMALAGFTRDEVEIVTERDSLHVTGRKQKDDTGRTFLHRGIAARDFEQRFQLANHVKVTAASFDNGMLTIELVREVPEAFKPRKIAIGDAAGAASNVQTLEQRAA
;
A
#
# COMPACT_ATOMS: atom_id res chain seq x y z
N MET A 1 -18.96 18.56 21.53
CA MET A 1 -18.11 18.18 20.37
C MET A 1 -17.21 17.03 20.79
N ARG A 2 -17.41 15.87 20.22
CA ARG A 2 -16.46 14.77 20.41
C ARG A 2 -15.30 14.98 19.45
N THR A 3 -14.19 15.45 19.93
CA THR A 3 -12.92 15.42 19.23
C THR A 3 -12.50 13.95 19.12
N PHE A 4 -12.58 13.39 17.92
CA PHE A 4 -11.96 12.11 17.66
C PHE A 4 -10.45 12.30 17.74
N ASP A 5 -9.83 11.68 18.73
CA ASP A 5 -8.39 11.63 18.84
C ASP A 5 -7.85 10.68 17.77
N LEU A 6 -7.35 11.25 16.68
CA LEU A 6 -6.76 10.52 15.55
C LEU A 6 -5.28 10.15 15.80
N THR A 7 -4.75 10.48 16.96
CA THR A 7 -3.35 10.19 17.33
C THR A 7 -2.96 8.72 17.20
N PRO A 8 -3.84 7.73 17.52
CA PRO A 8 -3.52 6.32 17.30
C PRO A 8 -3.40 5.93 15.83
N LEU A 9 -4.14 6.62 14.93
CA LEU A 9 -4.08 6.37 13.49
C LEU A 9 -2.77 6.84 12.86
N TYR A 10 -2.21 7.95 13.36
CA TYR A 10 -0.94 8.47 12.88
C TYR A 10 0.25 7.55 13.20
N ARG A 11 0.17 6.78 14.28
CA ARG A 11 1.23 5.83 14.65
C ARG A 11 1.25 4.56 13.80
N SER A 12 0.10 4.13 13.29
CA SER A 12 -0.01 2.94 12.44
C SER A 12 0.10 3.23 10.95
N ALA A 13 0.03 4.51 10.56
CA ALA A 13 -0.01 4.94 9.16
C ALA A 13 1.32 5.49 8.63
N ILE A 14 2.45 5.21 9.30
CA ILE A 14 3.77 5.61 8.80
C ILE A 14 4.04 4.89 7.47
N GLY A 15 3.71 5.55 6.38
CA GLY A 15 3.77 5.04 5.02
C GLY A 15 2.45 5.17 4.25
N PHE A 16 1.32 5.37 4.94
CA PHE A 16 -0.01 5.57 4.34
C PHE A 16 -0.71 6.86 4.76
N ASP A 17 -0.01 7.84 5.37
CA ASP A 17 -0.58 9.11 5.82
C ASP A 17 -1.37 9.84 4.72
N ARG A 18 -0.84 9.80 3.50
CA ARG A 18 -1.52 10.39 2.34
C ARG A 18 -2.74 9.58 1.89
N LEU A 19 -2.75 8.29 2.14
CA LEU A 19 -3.86 7.43 1.80
C LEU A 19 -5.06 7.68 2.72
N ALA A 20 -4.80 7.84 4.02
CA ALA A 20 -5.83 8.19 5.00
C ALA A 20 -6.51 9.51 4.66
N SER A 21 -5.75 10.54 4.28
CA SER A 21 -6.30 11.85 3.89
C SER A 21 -7.11 11.80 2.59
N LEU A 22 -6.77 10.92 1.66
CA LEU A 22 -7.56 10.71 0.44
C LEU A 22 -8.87 9.93 0.70
N LEU A 23 -8.88 9.08 1.72
CA LEU A 23 -10.09 8.37 2.16
C LEU A 23 -11.08 9.30 2.86
N GLU A 24 -10.59 10.24 3.66
CA GLU A 24 -11.44 11.23 4.35
C GLU A 24 -12.13 12.21 3.38
N GLN A 25 -11.53 12.48 2.22
CA GLN A 25 -12.12 13.38 1.22
C GLN A 25 -13.24 12.75 0.39
N ARG A 26 -13.42 11.45 0.43
CA ARG A 26 -14.50 10.76 -0.28
C ARG A 26 -15.54 10.29 0.71
N GLY A 27 -16.53 11.14 0.99
CA GLY A 27 -17.69 10.82 1.83
C GLY A 27 -18.65 9.76 1.25
N GLU A 28 -18.30 9.09 0.17
CA GLU A 28 -19.04 7.95 -0.38
C GLU A 28 -18.20 6.66 -0.26
N PRO A 29 -18.86 5.53 0.07
CA PRO A 29 -18.17 4.24 0.09
C PRO A 29 -17.54 3.97 -1.27
N SER A 30 -16.21 3.90 -1.31
CA SER A 30 -15.48 3.64 -2.54
C SER A 30 -15.82 2.24 -3.05
N TYR A 31 -16.08 2.12 -4.34
CA TYR A 31 -16.26 0.84 -5.00
C TYR A 31 -15.00 0.48 -5.77
N PRO A 32 -14.51 -0.74 -5.64
CA PRO A 32 -14.95 -1.82 -4.74
C PRO A 32 -14.57 -1.58 -3.28
N PRO A 33 -15.28 -2.21 -2.31
CA PRO A 33 -14.90 -2.15 -0.89
C PRO A 33 -13.53 -2.76 -0.67
N TYR A 34 -12.71 -2.13 0.17
CA TYR A 34 -11.39 -2.63 0.49
C TYR A 34 -10.98 -2.30 1.93
N ASN A 35 -10.06 -3.08 2.47
CA ASN A 35 -9.37 -2.85 3.72
C ASN A 35 -7.88 -2.66 3.47
N ILE A 36 -7.24 -1.84 4.30
CA ILE A 36 -5.79 -1.75 4.39
C ILE A 36 -5.41 -2.17 5.80
N GLU A 37 -4.62 -3.22 5.90
CA GLU A 37 -4.22 -3.84 7.16
C GLU A 37 -2.74 -3.61 7.41
N LEU A 38 -2.37 -3.28 8.64
CA LEU A 38 -1.01 -3.35 9.13
C LEU A 38 -0.81 -4.75 9.74
N VAL A 39 -0.07 -5.60 9.04
CA VAL A 39 0.17 -6.99 9.46
C VAL A 39 1.30 -7.07 10.49
N SER A 40 2.34 -6.27 10.26
CA SER A 40 3.46 -6.07 11.19
C SER A 40 4.11 -4.72 10.91
N GLU A 41 5.17 -4.37 11.62
CA GLU A 41 5.82 -3.05 11.54
C GLU A 41 6.10 -2.58 10.10
N ASP A 42 6.53 -3.48 9.22
CA ASP A 42 6.86 -3.17 7.82
C ASP A 42 6.05 -3.96 6.80
N ASN A 43 5.04 -4.71 7.22
CA ASN A 43 4.21 -5.51 6.32
C ASN A 43 2.76 -5.01 6.32
N TYR A 44 2.24 -4.79 5.13
CA TYR A 44 0.90 -4.28 4.90
C TYR A 44 0.14 -5.24 3.99
N ARG A 45 -1.16 -5.20 4.08
CA ARG A 45 -2.06 -5.98 3.24
C ARG A 45 -3.23 -5.13 2.79
N ILE A 46 -3.52 -5.16 1.50
CA ILE A 46 -4.75 -4.61 0.93
C ILE A 46 -5.65 -5.79 0.59
N VAL A 47 -6.89 -5.75 1.06
CA VAL A 47 -7.90 -6.76 0.75
C VAL A 47 -9.08 -6.08 0.08
N MET A 48 -9.45 -6.50 -1.12
CA MET A 48 -10.55 -5.93 -1.89
C MET A 48 -11.63 -6.97 -2.14
N ALA A 49 -12.88 -6.59 -1.93
CA ALA A 49 -14.02 -7.45 -2.23
C ALA A 49 -14.45 -7.27 -3.69
N LEU A 50 -14.14 -8.25 -4.52
CA LEU A 50 -14.39 -8.25 -5.95
C LEU A 50 -15.40 -9.34 -6.35
N ALA A 51 -16.54 -9.35 -5.69
CA ALA A 51 -17.59 -10.30 -5.96
C ALA A 51 -18.06 -10.23 -7.43
N GLY A 52 -18.09 -11.35 -8.11
CA GLY A 52 -18.50 -11.44 -9.50
C GLY A 52 -17.40 -11.21 -10.54
N PHE A 53 -16.18 -10.87 -10.12
CA PHE A 53 -15.02 -10.81 -11.00
C PHE A 53 -14.30 -12.16 -11.07
N THR A 54 -13.70 -12.43 -12.21
CA THR A 54 -12.73 -13.51 -12.39
C THR A 54 -11.31 -12.94 -12.35
N ARG A 55 -10.32 -13.79 -12.16
CA ARG A 55 -8.92 -13.39 -12.13
C ARG A 55 -8.49 -12.63 -13.39
N ASP A 56 -8.98 -13.07 -14.55
CA ASP A 56 -8.60 -12.50 -15.85
C ASP A 56 -9.24 -11.13 -16.11
N GLU A 57 -10.24 -10.76 -15.33
CA GLU A 57 -10.93 -9.46 -15.40
C GLU A 57 -10.27 -8.40 -14.50
N VAL A 58 -9.27 -8.79 -13.70
CA VAL A 58 -8.58 -7.90 -12.75
C VAL A 58 -7.12 -7.77 -13.12
N GLU A 59 -6.64 -6.56 -13.24
CA GLU A 59 -5.26 -6.23 -13.53
C GLU A 59 -4.66 -5.40 -12.39
N ILE A 60 -3.43 -5.71 -12.03
CA ILE A 60 -2.66 -5.00 -10.98
C ILE A 60 -1.38 -4.49 -11.62
N VAL A 61 -1.17 -3.18 -11.55
CA VAL A 61 0.02 -2.52 -12.08
C VAL A 61 0.65 -1.66 -11.00
N THR A 62 1.95 -1.77 -10.84
CA THR A 62 2.73 -0.86 -10.00
C THR A 62 3.52 0.08 -10.90
N GLU A 63 3.40 1.37 -10.67
CA GLU A 63 4.16 2.39 -11.37
C GLU A 63 4.74 3.37 -10.35
N ARG A 64 6.08 3.39 -10.23
CA ARG A 64 6.80 4.21 -9.23
C ARG A 64 6.23 3.99 -7.83
N ASP A 65 5.58 5.01 -7.28
CA ASP A 65 4.99 5.01 -5.93
C ASP A 65 3.47 4.82 -5.96
N SER A 66 2.94 4.28 -7.05
CA SER A 66 1.51 4.04 -7.23
C SER A 66 1.21 2.58 -7.52
N LEU A 67 0.17 2.08 -6.88
CA LEU A 67 -0.43 0.78 -7.17
C LEU A 67 -1.80 1.03 -7.81
N HIS A 68 -1.99 0.51 -9.00
CA HIS A 68 -3.24 0.60 -9.74
C HIS A 68 -3.89 -0.78 -9.77
N VAL A 69 -5.13 -0.85 -9.39
CA VAL A 69 -5.96 -2.05 -9.51
C VAL A 69 -7.15 -1.71 -10.38
N THR A 70 -7.26 -2.35 -11.51
CA THR A 70 -8.37 -2.16 -12.46
C THR A 70 -9.14 -3.45 -12.62
N GLY A 71 -10.44 -3.33 -12.67
CA GLY A 71 -11.34 -4.43 -12.99
C GLY A 71 -12.22 -4.06 -14.17
N ARG A 72 -12.25 -4.91 -15.19
CA ARG A 72 -13.10 -4.75 -16.35
C ARG A 72 -14.01 -5.93 -16.49
N LYS A 73 -15.30 -5.67 -16.35
CA LYS A 73 -16.32 -6.71 -16.46
C LYS A 73 -16.71 -6.89 -17.93
N GLN A 74 -16.64 -8.12 -18.42
CA GLN A 74 -17.29 -8.43 -19.69
C GLN A 74 -18.78 -8.22 -19.52
N LYS A 75 -19.38 -7.48 -20.45
CA LYS A 75 -20.82 -7.21 -20.44
C LYS A 75 -21.57 -8.54 -20.55
N ASP A 76 -22.15 -8.98 -19.44
CA ASP A 76 -23.02 -10.12 -19.40
C ASP A 76 -24.45 -9.64 -19.74
N ASP A 77 -24.75 -9.57 -21.01
CA ASP A 77 -26.05 -9.17 -21.54
C ASP A 77 -27.01 -10.37 -21.57
N THR A 78 -27.14 -11.04 -20.42
CA THR A 78 -27.97 -12.26 -20.29
C THR A 78 -29.46 -11.98 -20.20
N GLY A 79 -29.92 -10.75 -20.45
CA GLY A 79 -31.36 -10.41 -20.44
C GLY A 79 -32.07 -10.62 -19.10
N ARG A 80 -31.30 -10.69 -18.00
CA ARG A 80 -31.83 -10.87 -16.65
C ARG A 80 -32.58 -9.64 -16.17
N THR A 81 -33.77 -9.83 -15.64
CA THR A 81 -34.52 -8.76 -14.98
C THR A 81 -34.32 -8.87 -13.48
N PHE A 82 -33.78 -7.82 -12.85
CA PHE A 82 -33.54 -7.77 -11.41
C PHE A 82 -34.69 -7.07 -10.70
N LEU A 83 -35.26 -7.70 -9.69
CA LEU A 83 -36.16 -7.04 -8.73
C LEU A 83 -35.38 -6.16 -7.75
N HIS A 84 -34.17 -6.57 -7.40
CA HIS A 84 -33.21 -5.83 -6.60
C HIS A 84 -31.79 -6.17 -7.07
N ARG A 85 -30.93 -5.18 -7.20
CA ARG A 85 -29.52 -5.37 -7.57
C ARG A 85 -28.61 -4.67 -6.55
N GLY A 86 -28.10 -5.42 -5.59
CA GLY A 86 -27.17 -4.95 -4.56
C GLY A 86 -25.70 -5.22 -4.90
N ILE A 87 -25.43 -6.20 -5.79
CA ILE A 87 -24.06 -6.51 -6.22
C ILE A 87 -23.75 -5.73 -7.49
N ALA A 88 -22.90 -4.72 -7.35
CA ALA A 88 -22.48 -3.88 -8.46
C ALA A 88 -21.21 -4.45 -9.11
N ALA A 89 -21.34 -5.49 -9.94
CA ALA A 89 -20.24 -5.97 -10.76
C ALA A 89 -20.05 -5.01 -11.95
N ARG A 90 -19.34 -3.90 -11.72
CA ARG A 90 -19.06 -2.86 -12.71
C ARG A 90 -17.56 -2.60 -12.81
N ASP A 91 -17.13 -2.05 -13.93
CA ASP A 91 -15.75 -1.63 -14.11
C ASP A 91 -15.33 -0.67 -13.01
N PHE A 92 -14.09 -0.82 -12.56
CA PHE A 92 -13.52 0.05 -11.55
C PHE A 92 -12.03 0.31 -11.82
N GLU A 93 -11.56 1.42 -11.31
CA GLU A 93 -10.15 1.76 -11.22
C GLU A 93 -9.88 2.28 -9.81
N GLN A 94 -9.00 1.61 -9.10
CA GLN A 94 -8.58 2.00 -7.77
C GLN A 94 -7.09 2.28 -7.77
N ARG A 95 -6.71 3.44 -7.26
CA ARG A 95 -5.31 3.86 -7.15
C ARG A 95 -4.93 4.00 -5.68
N PHE A 96 -3.82 3.39 -5.31
CA PHE A 96 -3.19 3.51 -4.00
C PHE A 96 -1.84 4.20 -4.15
N GLN A 97 -1.62 5.25 -3.36
CA GLN A 97 -0.31 5.89 -3.27
C GLN A 97 0.54 5.13 -2.26
N LEU A 98 1.66 4.59 -2.71
CA LEU A 98 2.62 3.90 -1.85
C LEU A 98 3.61 4.91 -1.27
N ALA A 99 4.00 4.71 -0.01
CA ALA A 99 5.09 5.46 0.57
C ALA A 99 6.44 4.99 0.03
N ASN A 100 7.48 5.79 0.26
CA ASN A 100 8.84 5.43 -0.12
C ASN A 100 9.23 4.06 0.46
N HIS A 101 9.88 3.26 -0.35
CA HIS A 101 10.38 1.93 0.00
C HIS A 101 9.29 0.87 0.21
N VAL A 102 8.03 1.17 -0.08
CA VAL A 102 6.95 0.18 -0.09
C VAL A 102 6.88 -0.50 -1.44
N LYS A 103 6.88 -1.83 -1.43
CA LYS A 103 6.81 -2.67 -2.63
C LYS A 103 5.72 -3.71 -2.49
N VAL A 104 5.08 -4.04 -3.60
CA VAL A 104 4.18 -5.20 -3.67
C VAL A 104 5.02 -6.47 -3.75
N THR A 105 4.76 -7.42 -2.88
CA THR A 105 5.47 -8.70 -2.80
C THR A 105 4.69 -9.85 -3.38
N ALA A 106 3.37 -9.84 -3.22
CA ALA A 106 2.49 -10.88 -3.71
C ALA A 106 1.08 -10.35 -3.96
N ALA A 107 0.35 -11.04 -4.81
CA ALA A 107 -1.08 -10.84 -4.98
C ALA A 107 -1.75 -12.20 -5.18
N SER A 108 -2.90 -12.38 -4.55
CA SER A 108 -3.72 -13.57 -4.68
C SER A 108 -5.18 -13.21 -4.85
N PHE A 109 -5.90 -14.04 -5.61
CA PHE A 109 -7.32 -13.88 -5.82
C PHE A 109 -8.02 -15.20 -5.49
N ASP A 110 -8.85 -15.18 -4.47
CA ASP A 110 -9.57 -16.36 -4.00
C ASP A 110 -10.97 -15.99 -3.47
N ASN A 111 -11.96 -16.77 -3.83
CA ASN A 111 -13.35 -16.58 -3.41
C ASN A 111 -13.91 -15.16 -3.59
N GLY A 112 -13.51 -14.47 -4.66
CA GLY A 112 -13.92 -13.09 -4.91
C GLY A 112 -13.19 -12.04 -4.06
N MET A 113 -12.17 -12.44 -3.33
CA MET A 113 -11.33 -11.54 -2.55
C MET A 113 -9.94 -11.42 -3.20
N LEU A 114 -9.57 -10.19 -3.52
CA LEU A 114 -8.22 -9.87 -3.96
C LEU A 114 -7.40 -9.46 -2.73
N THR A 115 -6.31 -10.15 -2.51
CA THR A 115 -5.35 -9.83 -1.43
C THR A 115 -4.03 -9.41 -2.05
N ILE A 116 -3.53 -8.25 -1.69
CA ILE A 116 -2.24 -7.71 -2.15
C ILE A 116 -1.35 -7.51 -0.92
N GLU A 117 -0.19 -8.13 -0.92
CA GLU A 117 0.79 -8.01 0.15
C GLU A 117 1.89 -7.03 -0.24
N LEU A 118 2.23 -6.16 0.71
CA LEU A 118 3.23 -5.13 0.55
C LEU A 118 4.21 -5.15 1.70
N VAL A 119 5.44 -4.80 1.43
CA VAL A 119 6.51 -4.67 2.43
C VAL A 119 7.20 -3.33 2.29
N ARG A 120 7.56 -2.73 3.40
CA ARG A 120 8.43 -1.56 3.43
C ARG A 120 9.87 -2.01 3.69
N GLU A 121 10.70 -1.89 2.69
CA GLU A 121 12.14 -2.20 2.77
C GLU A 121 12.94 -0.91 2.84
N VAL A 122 13.32 -0.48 4.03
CA VAL A 122 14.22 0.67 4.20
C VAL A 122 15.65 0.19 3.92
N PRO A 123 16.34 0.75 2.90
CA PRO A 123 17.73 0.41 2.62
C PRO A 123 18.62 0.63 3.85
N GLU A 124 19.63 -0.19 4.04
CA GLU A 124 20.56 -0.09 5.17
C GLU A 124 21.20 1.31 5.30
N ALA A 125 21.43 1.99 4.17
CA ALA A 125 21.95 3.35 4.15
C ALA A 125 21.04 4.39 4.86
N PHE A 126 19.75 4.12 4.95
CA PHE A 126 18.76 5.01 5.59
C PHE A 126 18.34 4.55 6.98
N LYS A 127 18.84 3.38 7.44
CA LYS A 127 18.57 2.92 8.80
C LYS A 127 19.35 3.75 9.80
N PRO A 128 18.79 4.03 10.99
CA PRO A 128 19.53 4.68 12.07
C PRO A 128 20.76 3.86 12.44
N ARG A 129 21.92 4.48 12.40
CA ARG A 129 23.16 3.85 12.83
C ARG A 129 23.75 4.63 14.00
N LYS A 130 24.25 3.91 14.97
CA LYS A 130 24.97 4.51 16.09
C LYS A 130 26.35 4.95 15.63
N ILE A 131 26.63 6.22 15.78
CA ILE A 131 27.96 6.78 15.49
C ILE A 131 28.73 6.82 16.80
N ALA A 132 29.90 6.19 16.83
CA ALA A 132 30.79 6.27 17.99
C ALA A 132 31.44 7.67 18.01
N ILE A 133 31.41 8.31 19.18
CA ILE A 133 32.11 9.57 19.42
C ILE A 133 33.53 9.20 19.78
N GLY A 134 34.47 9.53 18.88
CA GLY A 134 35.91 9.36 19.18
C GLY A 134 36.54 10.70 19.58
N ASP A 135 37.70 10.62 20.24
CA ASP A 135 38.50 11.81 20.47
C ASP A 135 39.01 12.41 19.15
N ALA A 136 39.29 13.72 19.15
CA ALA A 136 39.68 14.44 17.94
C ALA A 136 40.91 13.85 17.22
N ALA A 137 41.79 13.16 17.94
CA ALA A 137 42.94 12.45 17.39
C ALA A 137 42.56 11.13 16.66
N GLY A 138 41.42 10.51 17.00
CA GLY A 138 40.91 9.29 16.36
C GLY A 138 40.07 9.55 15.09
N ALA A 139 39.50 10.73 14.97
CA ALA A 139 38.66 11.07 13.81
C ALA A 139 39.47 11.19 12.51
N ALA A 140 40.69 11.64 12.58
CA ALA A 140 41.56 11.78 11.42
C ALA A 140 42.03 10.44 10.82
N SER A 141 42.15 9.40 11.65
CA SER A 141 42.56 8.07 11.17
C SER A 141 41.44 7.29 10.48
N ASN A 142 40.18 7.57 10.82
CA ASN A 142 39.04 6.90 10.20
C ASN A 142 38.71 7.43 8.80
N VAL A 143 39.06 8.69 8.50
CA VAL A 143 38.84 9.29 7.17
C VAL A 143 39.81 8.69 6.14
N GLN A 144 41.06 8.43 6.55
CA GLN A 144 42.06 7.82 5.66
C GLN A 144 41.71 6.37 5.28
N THR A 145 41.04 5.64 6.14
CA THR A 145 40.68 4.24 5.87
C THR A 145 39.51 4.13 4.86
N LEU A 146 38.67 5.16 4.75
CA LEU A 146 37.58 5.19 3.78
C LEU A 146 38.06 5.55 2.38
N GLU A 147 39.07 6.43 2.24
CA GLU A 147 39.63 6.78 0.93
C GLU A 147 40.45 5.62 0.32
N GLN A 148 41.10 4.78 1.11
CA GLN A 148 41.82 3.60 0.61
C GLN A 148 40.88 2.45 0.18
N ARG A 149 39.62 2.43 0.59
CA ARG A 149 38.63 1.43 0.16
C ARG A 149 37.83 1.84 -1.09
N ALA A 150 37.89 3.08 -1.50
CA ALA A 150 37.19 3.61 -2.67
C ALA A 150 38.06 3.62 -3.95
N ALA A 151 39.26 3.10 -3.87
CA ALA A 151 40.14 2.91 -5.01
C ALA A 151 40.04 1.50 -5.59
#